data_5cedd79fb5d03c7f6de2668a7b6f535f
#
_entry.id   5cedd79fb5d03c7f6de2668a7b6f535f
#
_cell.length_a   1.000
_cell.length_b   1.000
_cell.length_c   1.000
_cell.angle_alpha   90.00
_cell.angle_beta   90.00
_cell.angle_gamma   90.00
#
_symmetry.space_group_name_H-M   'P 1'
#
loop_
_entity.id
_entity.type
_entity.pdbx_description
1 polymer ?
#
loop_
_entity_poly.entity_id
_entity_poly.type
_entity_poly.pdbx_seq_one_letter_code
_entity_poly.pdbx_strand_id
1 'polypeptide(L)'
;MVGQQQELSLEQLGSWLGYADDSKIEQVLARFLCSRNKEVEEFLHSSAIAFEKSSSARTYLLATENKDIAGYFTLSIGYADIRKSIDLCEEDKQKLKMSKCPDHRIPCFLIGQLGRNDSFTHDELPGNQILEIALAVLVEVKDQIGGKFVIVECEDHLVSMYQSEQFGFRLFNTPSKKRTYNQLFRLL
;
A
#
# COMPACT_ATOMS: atom_id res chain seq x y z
N MET A 1 24.59 -11.88 21.11
CA MET A 1 25.09 -11.08 19.97
C MET A 1 23.96 -10.17 19.58
N VAL A 2 24.10 -8.87 19.78
CA VAL A 2 23.12 -7.88 19.35
C VAL A 2 23.20 -7.86 17.82
N GLY A 3 22.16 -8.36 17.14
CA GLY A 3 22.09 -8.30 15.68
C GLY A 3 22.20 -6.84 15.26
N GLN A 4 23.14 -6.52 14.38
CA GLN A 4 23.15 -5.23 13.72
C GLN A 4 21.81 -5.09 12.98
N GLN A 5 20.99 -4.16 13.44
CA GLN A 5 19.77 -3.81 12.73
C GLN A 5 20.21 -3.25 11.37
N GLN A 6 19.90 -3.97 10.31
CA GLN A 6 20.28 -3.58 8.95
C GLN A 6 19.52 -2.29 8.61
N GLU A 7 20.26 -1.24 8.28
CA GLU A 7 19.66 0.05 7.90
C GLU A 7 18.92 -0.11 6.57
N LEU A 8 17.65 0.29 6.55
CA LEU A 8 16.80 0.26 5.37
C LEU A 8 16.55 1.68 4.88
N SER A 9 16.72 1.91 3.59
CA SER A 9 16.34 3.16 2.92
C SER A 9 14.97 3.01 2.24
N LEU A 10 14.18 4.08 2.27
CA LEU A 10 12.95 4.17 1.49
C LEU A 10 13.26 4.78 0.13
N GLU A 11 13.04 4.03 -0.94
CA GLU A 11 13.36 4.45 -2.31
C GLU A 11 12.15 4.28 -3.23
N GLN A 12 11.97 5.19 -4.17
CA GLN A 12 10.96 5.03 -5.22
C GLN A 12 11.53 4.23 -6.39
N LEU A 13 10.78 3.29 -6.91
CA LEU A 13 11.16 2.52 -8.11
C LEU A 13 11.38 3.45 -9.31
N GLY A 14 10.61 4.53 -9.43
CA GLY A 14 10.78 5.54 -10.46
C GLY A 14 12.16 6.20 -10.46
N SER A 15 12.78 6.37 -9.29
CA SER A 15 14.16 6.87 -9.18
C SER A 15 15.15 5.86 -9.77
N TRP A 16 14.96 4.57 -9.53
CA TRP A 16 15.83 3.53 -10.09
C TRP A 16 15.77 3.49 -11.63
N LEU A 17 14.55 3.65 -12.18
CA LEU A 17 14.34 3.71 -13.64
C LEU A 17 15.00 4.92 -14.30
N GLY A 18 15.37 5.92 -13.53
CA GLY A 18 16.09 7.11 -14.03
C GLY A 18 17.59 6.91 -14.24
N TYR A 19 18.20 5.88 -13.62
CA TYR A 19 19.66 5.67 -13.69
C TYR A 19 20.11 4.23 -14.00
N ALA A 20 19.19 3.27 -14.09
CA ALA A 20 19.50 1.88 -14.39
C ALA A 20 18.61 1.34 -15.52
N ASP A 21 19.12 0.37 -16.26
CA ASP A 21 18.34 -0.34 -17.27
C ASP A 21 17.28 -1.21 -16.64
N ASP A 22 16.10 -1.30 -17.26
CA ASP A 22 14.99 -2.12 -16.80
C ASP A 22 15.41 -3.54 -16.46
N SER A 23 16.22 -4.19 -17.32
CA SER A 23 16.65 -5.56 -17.11
C SER A 23 17.47 -5.76 -15.84
N LYS A 24 18.24 -4.77 -15.41
CA LYS A 24 18.97 -4.80 -14.16
C LYS A 24 18.03 -4.65 -12.97
N ILE A 25 17.06 -3.77 -13.10
CA ILE A 25 16.02 -3.56 -12.07
C ILE A 25 15.20 -4.84 -11.92
N GLU A 26 14.72 -5.43 -13.03
CA GLU A 26 13.99 -6.69 -13.02
C GLU A 26 14.74 -7.81 -12.29
N GLN A 27 16.05 -7.93 -12.50
CA GLN A 27 16.88 -8.90 -11.78
C GLN A 27 16.93 -8.66 -10.25
N VAL A 28 16.87 -7.41 -9.82
CA VAL A 28 16.81 -7.08 -8.38
C VAL A 28 15.42 -7.38 -7.84
N LEU A 29 14.37 -6.94 -8.54
CA LEU A 29 12.98 -7.18 -8.14
C LEU A 29 12.67 -8.68 -8.05
N ALA A 30 13.22 -9.49 -8.95
CA ALA A 30 13.02 -10.95 -8.98
C ALA A 30 13.59 -11.70 -7.75
N ARG A 31 14.42 -11.04 -6.93
CA ARG A 31 14.92 -11.61 -5.67
C ARG A 31 13.93 -11.47 -4.51
N PHE A 32 12.92 -10.65 -4.68
CA PHE A 32 11.87 -10.49 -3.68
C PHE A 32 10.98 -11.74 -3.66
N LEU A 33 10.83 -12.36 -2.50
CA LEU A 33 10.00 -13.55 -2.31
C LEU A 33 8.93 -13.24 -1.25
N CYS A 34 7.69 -13.61 -1.55
CA CYS A 34 6.56 -13.44 -0.63
C CYS A 34 5.66 -14.69 -0.70
N SER A 35 6.08 -15.76 -0.04
CA SER A 35 5.37 -17.04 -0.06
C SER A 35 3.96 -16.97 0.53
N ARG A 36 3.74 -16.00 1.44
CA ARG A 36 2.44 -15.77 2.10
C ARG A 36 1.40 -15.14 1.19
N ASN A 37 1.82 -14.36 0.20
CA ASN A 37 0.93 -13.76 -0.78
C ASN A 37 1.62 -13.66 -2.14
N LYS A 38 1.31 -14.61 -3.00
CA LYS A 38 1.91 -14.71 -4.34
C LYS A 38 1.52 -13.55 -5.26
N GLU A 39 0.36 -12.95 -5.09
CA GLU A 39 -0.05 -11.79 -5.88
C GLU A 39 0.86 -10.58 -5.61
N VAL A 40 1.29 -10.41 -4.35
CA VAL A 40 2.26 -9.39 -3.96
C VAL A 40 3.62 -9.64 -4.62
N GLU A 41 4.10 -10.88 -4.62
CA GLU A 41 5.36 -11.26 -5.29
C GLU A 41 5.28 -11.03 -6.81
N GLU A 42 4.25 -11.56 -7.45
CA GLU A 42 4.04 -11.47 -8.89
C GLU A 42 3.87 -10.03 -9.37
N PHE A 43 3.18 -9.19 -8.60
CA PHE A 43 3.06 -7.79 -8.94
C PHE A 43 4.42 -7.11 -9.03
N LEU A 44 5.29 -7.32 -8.03
CA LEU A 44 6.61 -6.69 -8.02
C LEU A 44 7.46 -7.17 -9.19
N HIS A 45 7.42 -8.47 -9.51
CA HIS A 45 8.21 -9.07 -10.59
C HIS A 45 7.74 -8.66 -11.98
N SER A 46 6.42 -8.56 -12.20
CA SER A 46 5.87 -8.52 -13.56
C SER A 46 5.18 -7.19 -13.91
N SER A 47 4.70 -6.45 -12.90
CA SER A 47 3.81 -5.31 -13.13
C SER A 47 4.37 -3.98 -12.63
N ALA A 48 5.20 -3.98 -11.58
CA ALA A 48 5.62 -2.77 -10.90
C ALA A 48 6.27 -1.74 -11.83
N ILE A 49 7.20 -2.17 -12.70
CA ILE A 49 7.87 -1.29 -13.67
C ILE A 49 6.86 -0.66 -14.65
N ALA A 50 5.94 -1.47 -15.17
CA ALA A 50 4.94 -0.96 -16.11
C ALA A 50 3.97 0.04 -15.45
N PHE A 51 3.55 -0.23 -14.21
CA PHE A 51 2.69 0.66 -13.43
C PHE A 51 3.41 1.96 -13.08
N GLU A 52 4.69 1.90 -12.75
CA GLU A 52 5.52 3.08 -12.49
C GLU A 52 5.65 3.95 -13.74
N LYS A 53 6.02 3.36 -14.90
CA LYS A 53 6.18 4.06 -16.17
C LYS A 53 4.88 4.67 -16.69
N SER A 54 3.76 3.98 -16.52
CA SER A 54 2.44 4.49 -16.91
C SER A 54 1.83 5.48 -15.93
N SER A 55 2.51 5.75 -14.82
CA SER A 55 1.98 6.56 -13.71
C SER A 55 0.66 6.02 -13.11
N SER A 56 0.41 4.72 -13.24
CA SER A 56 -0.76 4.06 -12.67
C SER A 56 -0.63 3.82 -11.17
N ALA A 57 0.59 3.61 -10.68
CA ALA A 57 0.94 3.54 -9.26
C ALA A 57 2.39 3.97 -9.05
N ARG A 58 2.73 4.31 -7.81
CA ARG A 58 4.10 4.50 -7.34
C ARG A 58 4.50 3.35 -6.45
N THR A 59 5.63 2.73 -6.74
CA THR A 59 6.19 1.64 -5.94
C THR A 59 7.32 2.18 -5.06
N TYR A 60 7.19 1.95 -3.77
CA TYR A 60 8.16 2.32 -2.75
C TYR A 60 8.84 1.05 -2.23
N LEU A 61 10.14 1.04 -2.27
CA LEU A 61 11.00 -0.08 -1.90
C LEU A 61 11.71 0.23 -0.58
N LEU A 62 11.68 -0.68 0.36
CA LEU A 62 12.53 -0.68 1.54
C LEU A 62 13.76 -1.50 1.19
N ALA A 63 14.85 -0.83 0.88
CA ALA A 63 16.06 -1.44 0.36
C ALA A 63 17.21 -1.36 1.36
N THR A 64 18.04 -2.39 1.39
CA THR A 64 19.33 -2.39 2.09
C THR A 64 20.36 -1.58 1.30
N GLU A 65 21.53 -1.32 1.89
CA GLU A 65 22.65 -0.70 1.17
C GLU A 65 23.04 -1.48 -0.09
N ASN A 66 22.92 -2.82 -0.06
CA ASN A 66 23.21 -3.69 -1.19
C ASN A 66 22.08 -3.77 -2.22
N LYS A 67 21.02 -2.96 -2.06
CA LYS A 67 19.83 -2.96 -2.92
C LYS A 67 19.01 -4.26 -2.86
N ASP A 68 19.14 -5.06 -1.80
CA ASP A 68 18.22 -6.14 -1.55
C ASP A 68 16.91 -5.55 -0.98
N ILE A 69 15.77 -5.98 -1.52
CA ILE A 69 14.47 -5.44 -1.15
C ILE A 69 13.95 -6.20 0.07
N ALA A 70 13.89 -5.52 1.21
CA ALA A 70 13.35 -6.07 2.45
C ALA A 70 11.82 -6.08 2.47
N GLY A 71 11.21 -5.06 1.88
CA GLY A 71 9.77 -4.91 1.78
C GLY A 71 9.41 -3.86 0.73
N TYR A 72 8.13 -3.80 0.40
CA TYR A 72 7.64 -2.76 -0.50
C TYR A 72 6.16 -2.47 -0.28
N PHE A 73 5.71 -1.34 -0.81
CA PHE A 73 4.30 -1.02 -0.94
C PHE A 73 4.05 -0.19 -2.20
N THR A 74 2.80 -0.16 -2.65
CA THR A 74 2.40 0.68 -3.78
C THR A 74 1.31 1.66 -3.37
N LEU A 75 1.42 2.87 -3.91
CA LEU A 75 0.43 3.93 -3.73
C LEU A 75 -0.14 4.33 -5.08
N SER A 76 -1.46 4.52 -5.11
CA SER A 76 -2.16 5.03 -6.29
C SER A 76 -3.38 5.85 -5.89
N ILE A 77 -4.07 6.39 -6.89
CA ILE A 77 -5.33 7.11 -6.74
C ILE A 77 -6.45 6.27 -7.33
N GLY A 78 -7.57 6.21 -6.63
CA GLY A 78 -8.77 5.51 -7.07
C GLY A 78 -10.04 6.23 -6.69
N TYR A 79 -11.15 5.52 -6.83
CA TYR A 79 -12.47 6.00 -6.44
C TYR A 79 -13.17 4.96 -5.57
N ALA A 80 -13.73 5.42 -4.46
CA ALA A 80 -14.60 4.62 -3.60
C ALA A 80 -16.08 4.91 -3.89
N ASP A 81 -16.86 3.86 -4.12
CA ASP A 81 -18.31 3.97 -4.19
C ASP A 81 -18.91 3.88 -2.78
N ILE A 82 -19.21 5.04 -2.22
CA ILE A 82 -19.64 5.19 -0.83
C ILE A 82 -20.99 4.57 -0.49
N ARG A 83 -21.83 4.26 -1.50
CA ARG A 83 -23.11 3.55 -1.28
C ARG A 83 -22.90 2.13 -0.75
N LYS A 84 -21.69 1.61 -0.91
CA LYS A 84 -21.32 0.25 -0.54
C LYS A 84 -20.61 0.17 0.81
N SER A 85 -20.41 1.31 1.47
CA SER A 85 -19.70 1.35 2.75
C SER A 85 -20.55 0.76 3.88
N ILE A 86 -19.90 0.00 4.77
CA ILE A 86 -20.53 -0.63 5.93
C ILE A 86 -20.42 0.31 7.14
N ASP A 87 -19.23 0.78 7.46
CA ASP A 87 -18.95 1.52 8.71
C ASP A 87 -18.86 3.05 8.53
N LEU A 88 -19.26 3.58 7.38
CA LEU A 88 -19.21 5.01 7.14
C LEU A 88 -20.38 5.72 7.84
N CYS A 89 -20.09 6.40 8.94
CA CYS A 89 -21.08 7.14 9.71
C CYS A 89 -21.44 8.51 9.10
N GLU A 90 -22.46 9.18 9.60
CA GLU A 90 -22.88 10.50 9.09
C GLU A 90 -21.80 11.58 9.27
N GLU A 91 -21.02 11.53 10.34
CA GLU A 91 -19.90 12.44 10.56
C GLU A 91 -18.82 12.29 9.48
N ASP A 92 -18.49 11.06 9.10
CA ASP A 92 -17.55 10.79 8.01
C ASP A 92 -18.07 11.31 6.68
N LYS A 93 -19.36 11.12 6.41
CA LYS A 93 -20.03 11.62 5.22
C LYS A 93 -19.93 13.14 5.12
N GLN A 94 -20.08 13.83 6.26
CA GLN A 94 -19.91 15.28 6.32
C GLN A 94 -18.46 15.70 6.08
N LYS A 95 -17.48 15.07 6.73
CA LYS A 95 -16.04 15.32 6.51
C LYS A 95 -15.64 15.10 5.05
N LEU A 96 -16.16 14.05 4.44
CA LEU A 96 -15.92 13.72 3.03
C LEU A 96 -16.68 14.65 2.06
N LYS A 97 -17.61 15.48 2.55
CA LYS A 97 -18.49 16.35 1.73
C LYS A 97 -19.25 15.57 0.66
N MET A 98 -19.80 14.43 1.05
CA MET A 98 -20.45 13.48 0.14
C MET A 98 -21.63 14.05 -0.62
N SER A 99 -22.35 15.02 -0.05
CA SER A 99 -23.47 15.70 -0.71
C SER A 99 -23.09 16.43 -2.02
N LYS A 100 -21.79 16.65 -2.24
CA LYS A 100 -21.24 17.28 -3.45
C LYS A 100 -20.72 16.27 -4.49
N CYS A 101 -20.90 14.96 -4.26
CA CYS A 101 -20.46 13.90 -5.16
C CYS A 101 -21.67 13.24 -5.84
N PRO A 102 -22.10 13.74 -7.02
CA PRO A 102 -23.35 13.29 -7.66
C PRO A 102 -23.33 11.79 -8.01
N ASP A 103 -22.18 11.24 -8.32
CA ASP A 103 -22.03 9.82 -8.70
C ASP A 103 -21.75 8.91 -7.51
N HIS A 104 -21.82 9.41 -6.28
CA HIS A 104 -21.47 8.68 -5.06
C HIS A 104 -20.04 8.09 -5.07
N ARG A 105 -19.17 8.59 -5.94
CA ARG A 105 -17.75 8.21 -6.03
C ARG A 105 -16.90 9.32 -5.45
N ILE A 106 -16.02 8.94 -4.52
CA ILE A 106 -15.08 9.86 -3.90
C ILE A 106 -13.66 9.46 -4.28
N PRO A 107 -12.82 10.40 -4.74
CA PRO A 107 -11.40 10.14 -4.93
C PRO A 107 -10.76 9.70 -3.60
N CYS A 108 -9.94 8.68 -3.65
CA CYS A 108 -9.22 8.14 -2.50
C CYS A 108 -7.81 7.74 -2.89
N PHE A 109 -6.94 7.71 -1.89
CA PHE A 109 -5.67 7.01 -2.03
C PHE A 109 -5.89 5.50 -1.91
N LEU A 110 -5.06 4.73 -2.59
CA LEU A 110 -5.03 3.28 -2.49
C LEU A 110 -3.64 2.82 -2.07
N ILE A 111 -3.57 1.98 -1.04
CA ILE A 111 -2.42 1.12 -0.81
C ILE A 111 -2.74 -0.19 -1.52
N GLY A 112 -2.17 -0.39 -2.72
CA GLY A 112 -2.53 -1.51 -3.61
C GLY A 112 -1.81 -2.80 -3.24
N GLN A 113 -0.51 -2.71 -2.96
CA GLN A 113 0.33 -3.82 -2.56
C GLN A 113 1.11 -3.44 -1.29
N LEU A 114 1.32 -4.41 -0.42
CA LEU A 114 2.17 -4.25 0.74
C LEU A 114 2.74 -5.62 1.12
N GLY A 115 4.05 -5.76 1.13
CA GLY A 115 4.69 -7.03 1.44
C GLY A 115 6.09 -6.91 1.98
N ARG A 116 6.46 -7.92 2.78
CA ARG A 116 7.81 -8.15 3.27
C ARG A 116 8.42 -9.34 2.54
N ASN A 117 9.71 -9.23 2.20
CA ASN A 117 10.49 -10.33 1.65
C ASN A 117 10.65 -11.44 2.69
N ASP A 118 10.48 -12.69 2.28
CA ASP A 118 10.65 -13.87 3.14
C ASP A 118 12.07 -14.01 3.71
N SER A 119 13.07 -13.37 3.09
CA SER A 119 14.44 -13.32 3.60
C SER A 119 14.62 -12.48 4.87
N PHE A 120 13.59 -11.68 5.23
CA PHE A 120 13.57 -10.85 6.43
C PHE A 120 12.55 -11.39 7.43
N THR A 121 12.96 -11.50 8.67
CA THR A 121 12.08 -11.96 9.76
C THR A 121 11.06 -10.89 10.15
N HIS A 122 10.06 -11.31 10.92
CA HIS A 122 9.09 -10.38 11.51
C HIS A 122 9.77 -9.36 12.45
N ASP A 123 10.82 -9.77 13.15
CA ASP A 123 11.52 -8.90 14.10
C ASP A 123 12.42 -7.87 13.39
N GLU A 124 12.91 -8.19 12.19
CA GLU A 124 13.73 -7.27 11.39
C GLU A 124 12.86 -6.24 10.64
N LEU A 125 11.72 -6.65 10.12
CA LEU A 125 10.78 -5.76 9.42
C LEU A 125 9.34 -6.23 9.67
N PRO A 126 8.68 -5.80 10.75
CA PRO A 126 7.26 -6.08 10.97
C PRO A 126 6.38 -5.53 9.86
N GLY A 127 5.34 -6.24 9.46
CA GLY A 127 4.41 -5.78 8.42
C GLY A 127 3.67 -4.48 8.78
N ASN A 128 3.41 -4.25 10.07
CA ASN A 128 2.86 -2.99 10.57
C ASN A 128 3.81 -1.80 10.35
N GLN A 129 5.12 -2.00 10.44
CA GLN A 129 6.10 -0.95 10.15
C GLN A 129 6.06 -0.52 8.67
N ILE A 130 5.89 -1.46 7.73
CA ILE A 130 5.71 -1.13 6.31
C ILE A 130 4.45 -0.29 6.10
N LEU A 131 3.36 -0.63 6.79
CA LEU A 131 2.11 0.13 6.74
C LEU A 131 2.26 1.54 7.35
N GLU A 132 2.98 1.67 8.45
CA GLU A 132 3.29 2.99 9.06
C GLU A 132 4.04 3.89 8.08
N ILE A 133 5.06 3.35 7.42
CA ILE A 133 5.84 4.09 6.41
C ILE A 133 4.93 4.49 5.23
N ALA A 134 4.09 3.58 4.75
CA ALA A 134 3.15 3.89 3.67
C ALA A 134 2.16 5.00 4.05
N LEU A 135 1.66 4.99 5.28
CA LEU A 135 0.78 6.03 5.80
C LEU A 135 1.51 7.38 5.98
N ALA A 136 2.77 7.37 6.41
CA ALA A 136 3.59 8.58 6.51
C ALA A 136 3.79 9.23 5.14
N VAL A 137 4.14 8.44 4.11
CA VAL A 137 4.23 8.94 2.73
C VAL A 137 2.90 9.51 2.25
N LEU A 138 1.77 8.86 2.57
CA LEU A 138 0.45 9.36 2.17
C LEU A 138 0.09 10.70 2.84
N VAL A 139 0.52 10.93 4.08
CA VAL A 139 0.33 12.22 4.75
C VAL A 139 1.09 13.33 3.99
N GLU A 140 2.34 13.08 3.60
CA GLU A 140 3.12 14.03 2.81
C GLU A 140 2.48 14.32 1.44
N VAL A 141 2.01 13.27 0.75
CA VAL A 141 1.30 13.41 -0.54
C VAL A 141 -0.01 14.19 -0.36
N LYS A 142 -0.77 13.89 0.69
CA LYS A 142 -2.00 14.62 1.02
C LYS A 142 -1.75 16.11 1.21
N ASP A 143 -0.65 16.48 1.87
CA ASP A 143 -0.31 17.89 2.12
C ASP A 143 0.05 18.63 0.81
N GLN A 144 0.53 17.92 -0.20
CA GLN A 144 0.87 18.49 -1.50
C GLN A 144 -0.31 18.61 -2.47
N ILE A 145 -1.19 17.62 -2.52
CA ILE A 145 -2.26 17.54 -3.54
C ILE A 145 -3.67 17.49 -2.96
N GLY A 146 -3.81 17.43 -1.66
CA GLY A 146 -5.08 17.14 -0.99
C GLY A 146 -5.42 15.65 -1.04
N GLY A 147 -6.54 15.28 -0.44
CA GLY A 147 -7.01 13.91 -0.30
C GLY A 147 -7.64 13.73 1.07
N LYS A 148 -8.59 12.82 1.21
CA LYS A 148 -9.37 12.73 2.44
C LYS A 148 -9.29 11.38 3.11
N PHE A 149 -9.07 10.33 2.37
CA PHE A 149 -9.01 8.99 2.93
C PHE A 149 -8.24 8.02 2.04
N VAL A 150 -7.81 6.96 2.65
CA VAL A 150 -7.11 5.85 2.01
C VAL A 150 -7.94 4.58 2.12
N ILE A 151 -7.86 3.75 1.11
CA ILE A 151 -8.40 2.38 1.09
C ILE A 151 -7.23 1.39 1.00
N VAL A 152 -7.41 0.27 1.71
CA VAL A 152 -6.60 -0.94 1.56
C VAL A 152 -7.52 -2.11 1.24
N GLU A 153 -7.00 -3.10 0.52
CA GLU A 153 -7.64 -4.39 0.33
C GLU A 153 -6.83 -5.48 1.02
N CYS A 154 -7.49 -6.35 1.78
CA CYS A 154 -6.80 -7.40 2.51
C CYS A 154 -7.64 -8.66 2.70
N GLU A 155 -6.96 -9.76 2.98
CA GLU A 155 -7.56 -11.02 3.40
C GLU A 155 -8.14 -10.94 4.82
N ASP A 156 -9.06 -11.85 5.16
CA ASP A 156 -9.78 -11.88 6.45
C ASP A 156 -8.84 -11.84 7.65
N HIS A 157 -7.73 -12.57 7.60
CA HIS A 157 -6.80 -12.68 8.73
C HIS A 157 -6.03 -11.38 9.04
N LEU A 158 -6.01 -10.41 8.12
CA LEU A 158 -5.35 -9.11 8.29
C LEU A 158 -6.31 -8.01 8.77
N VAL A 159 -7.61 -8.23 8.73
CA VAL A 159 -8.62 -7.22 9.09
C VAL A 159 -8.38 -6.67 10.50
N SER A 160 -8.15 -7.54 11.47
CA SER A 160 -7.92 -7.13 12.86
C SER A 160 -6.67 -6.25 13.05
N MET A 161 -5.61 -6.50 12.28
CA MET A 161 -4.41 -5.66 12.30
C MET A 161 -4.74 -4.24 11.81
N TYR A 162 -5.41 -4.12 10.67
CA TYR A 162 -5.80 -2.82 10.13
C TYR A 162 -6.78 -2.07 11.04
N GLN A 163 -7.69 -2.79 11.71
CA GLN A 163 -8.68 -2.20 12.63
C GLN A 163 -8.12 -1.88 14.02
N SER A 164 -6.86 -2.23 14.31
CA SER A 164 -6.23 -1.90 15.58
C SER A 164 -6.25 -0.38 15.86
N GLU A 165 -6.16 0.02 17.13
CA GLU A 165 -6.09 1.44 17.53
C GLU A 165 -4.92 2.17 16.87
N GLN A 166 -3.82 1.47 16.63
CA GLN A 166 -2.64 2.01 15.97
C GLN A 166 -2.94 2.50 14.55
N PHE A 167 -3.73 1.74 13.77
CA PHE A 167 -4.00 2.06 12.38
C PHE A 167 -5.36 2.71 12.13
N GLY A 168 -6.35 2.37 12.93
CA GLY A 168 -7.66 3.01 12.92
C GLY A 168 -8.43 2.87 11.60
N PHE A 169 -8.15 1.82 10.81
CA PHE A 169 -8.98 1.52 9.64
C PHE A 169 -10.33 0.98 10.08
N ARG A 170 -11.33 1.22 9.25
CA ARG A 170 -12.70 0.72 9.44
C ARG A 170 -13.15 -0.03 8.20
N LEU A 171 -14.04 -0.98 8.39
CA LEU A 171 -14.54 -1.82 7.30
C LEU A 171 -15.36 -0.98 6.31
N PHE A 172 -14.94 -0.99 5.05
CA PHE A 172 -15.66 -0.33 3.97
C PHE A 172 -16.60 -1.31 3.26
N ASN A 173 -16.06 -2.48 2.90
CA ASN A 173 -16.78 -3.56 2.23
C ASN A 173 -16.21 -4.92 2.59
N THR A 174 -17.05 -5.95 2.48
CA THR A 174 -16.67 -7.37 2.61
C THR A 174 -16.55 -8.05 1.26
N PRO A 175 -15.92 -9.23 1.18
CA PRO A 175 -15.88 -10.05 -0.02
C PRO A 175 -17.27 -10.33 -0.60
N SER A 176 -17.35 -10.44 -1.91
CA SER A 176 -18.59 -10.71 -2.65
C SER A 176 -18.27 -11.48 -3.93
N LYS A 177 -19.29 -11.90 -4.70
CA LYS A 177 -19.08 -12.55 -6.01
C LYS A 177 -18.17 -11.79 -6.99
N LYS A 178 -17.98 -10.47 -6.76
CA LYS A 178 -17.17 -9.58 -7.61
C LYS A 178 -15.91 -9.07 -6.93
N ARG A 179 -15.65 -9.46 -5.68
CA ARG A 179 -14.53 -8.98 -4.88
C ARG A 179 -14.03 -10.08 -3.96
N THR A 180 -12.75 -10.35 -4.02
CA THR A 180 -12.08 -11.40 -3.25
C THR A 180 -11.69 -10.95 -1.85
N TYR A 181 -11.37 -9.65 -1.68
CA TYR A 181 -10.79 -9.09 -0.46
C TYR A 181 -11.77 -8.20 0.31
N ASN A 182 -11.52 -8.03 1.61
CA ASN A 182 -12.11 -6.95 2.39
C ASN A 182 -11.53 -5.62 1.96
N GLN A 183 -12.37 -4.59 1.92
CA GLN A 183 -11.90 -3.21 1.77
C GLN A 183 -12.04 -2.50 3.09
N LEU A 184 -10.96 -1.89 3.55
CA LEU A 184 -10.95 -1.05 4.73
C LEU A 184 -10.56 0.37 4.34
N PHE A 185 -11.07 1.34 5.10
CA PHE A 185 -10.76 2.75 4.88
C PHE A 185 -10.28 3.42 6.16
N ARG A 186 -9.48 4.47 5.99
CA ARG A 186 -9.08 5.39 7.05
C ARG A 186 -9.17 6.82 6.54
N LEU A 187 -9.69 7.73 7.37
CA LEU A 187 -9.59 9.18 7.12
C LEU A 187 -8.15 9.65 7.40
N LEU A 188 -7.62 10.49 6.53
CA LEU A 188 -6.28 11.06 6.61
C LEU A 188 -6.30 12.48 7.16
#